data_2b3625103f1b25eda1443fc93d5952c7
#
_entry.id   2b3625103f1b25eda1443fc93d5952c7
#
_cell.length_a   1.000
_cell.length_b   1.000
_cell.length_c   1.000
_cell.angle_alpha   90.00
_cell.angle_beta   90.00
_cell.angle_gamma   90.00
#
_symmetry.space_group_name_H-M   'P 1'
#
loop_
_entity.id
_entity.type
_entity.pdbx_description
1 polymer ?
#
loop_
_entity_poly.entity_id
_entity_poly.type
_entity_poly.pdbx_seq_one_letter_code
_entity_poly.pdbx_strand_id
1 'polypeptide(L)'
;MTILSLDAEKAFDRVNWKFLIAALHKFGFGEAFINWIKILYHNPNASVRTNKQTSNRFFLGRGTRQGCPLSPSLFAIFIEPLAAAIRQNESIIGIKTKHSHHKISLYADDILLFLSNLHCVNETATIINEFSSISDYSINWNKSVLLPLNSNAEQRLTLPVKSGNIKYLGINFSPKLSELVQLNHTPLLKSIQDDLTRWTNLPLSLMGKVATVKMKILPKRNYLFSMIPTQPPLKWFKTLDSSISSFLWNNKPARISLKTLKSAKSCGGLELPNFHNYFLANRLQYILKWLKNNPETNSWLDLEQALCGKINLSELPFISQTVKKQDCFKTININATLTAWWEFLKISKSSIQPCKMTPIWNNPDILINKKMIHFPAWQAGGIKQLEHIIIDRRFITSQELQDKHGINNFLEYQQLKSIITKKFKYRDNDLKPPDVVTTLINFSMNKTLSKIYKLLCNLDNNISLPTTKWDADLSI
;
A
#
# COMPACT_ATOMS: atom_id res chain seq x y z
N MET A 1 9.13 -6.27 -20.83
CA MET A 1 9.41 -5.66 -19.51
C MET A 1 9.84 -6.73 -18.54
N THR A 2 10.82 -6.42 -17.71
CA THR A 2 11.47 -7.36 -16.80
C THR A 2 11.73 -6.68 -15.46
N ILE A 3 11.59 -7.41 -14.37
CA ILE A 3 12.00 -6.95 -13.04
C ILE A 3 13.24 -7.72 -12.65
N LEU A 4 14.30 -7.01 -12.24
CA LEU A 4 15.54 -7.60 -11.76
C LEU A 4 15.70 -7.30 -10.28
N SER A 5 15.73 -8.36 -9.46
CA SER A 5 16.05 -8.28 -8.03
C SER A 5 17.50 -8.60 -7.82
N LEU A 6 18.26 -7.68 -7.26
CA LEU A 6 19.68 -7.83 -6.98
C LEU A 6 19.90 -8.20 -5.52
N ASP A 7 20.74 -9.18 -5.28
CA ASP A 7 21.21 -9.62 -3.95
C ASP A 7 22.61 -9.07 -3.70
N ALA A 8 22.75 -8.22 -2.71
CA ALA A 8 24.05 -7.65 -2.36
C ALA A 8 24.87 -8.62 -1.51
N GLU A 9 26.14 -8.79 -1.86
CA GLU A 9 27.04 -9.65 -1.10
C GLU A 9 27.55 -8.93 0.17
N LYS A 10 26.98 -9.28 1.34
CA LYS A 10 27.39 -8.71 2.64
C LYS A 10 27.39 -7.17 2.64
N ALA A 11 26.32 -6.56 2.14
CA ALA A 11 26.20 -5.14 1.84
C ALA A 11 26.81 -4.21 2.91
N PHE A 12 26.38 -4.35 4.18
CA PHE A 12 26.88 -3.53 5.30
C PHE A 12 28.34 -3.80 5.64
N ASP A 13 28.84 -5.03 5.41
CA ASP A 13 30.20 -5.41 5.73
C ASP A 13 31.22 -4.98 4.65
N ARG A 14 30.71 -4.60 3.45
CA ARG A 14 31.56 -4.19 2.30
C ARG A 14 31.66 -2.68 2.10
N VAL A 15 31.08 -1.87 2.96
CA VAL A 15 31.15 -0.40 2.85
C VAL A 15 32.59 0.07 2.95
N ASN A 16 33.15 0.58 1.84
CA ASN A 16 34.47 1.18 1.80
C ASN A 16 34.43 2.58 2.45
N TRP A 17 35.22 2.80 3.49
CA TRP A 17 35.17 4.06 4.24
C TRP A 17 35.71 5.26 3.46
N LYS A 18 36.73 5.04 2.56
CA LYS A 18 37.26 6.11 1.72
C LYS A 18 36.17 6.60 0.75
N PHE A 19 35.46 5.67 0.12
CA PHE A 19 34.34 5.99 -0.74
C PHE A 19 33.19 6.67 0.03
N LEU A 20 32.83 6.16 1.21
CA LEU A 20 31.80 6.76 2.07
C LEU A 20 32.11 8.20 2.42
N ILE A 21 33.37 8.49 2.82
CA ILE A 21 33.80 9.84 3.15
C ILE A 21 33.75 10.75 1.91
N ALA A 22 34.17 10.27 0.75
CA ALA A 22 34.05 11.02 -0.50
C ALA A 22 32.57 11.31 -0.86
N ALA A 23 31.70 10.33 -0.66
CA ALA A 23 30.25 10.51 -0.84
C ALA A 23 29.69 11.58 0.10
N LEU A 24 30.04 11.55 1.40
CA LEU A 24 29.62 12.56 2.38
C LEU A 24 30.03 13.98 1.96
N HIS A 25 31.27 14.17 1.49
CA HIS A 25 31.71 15.45 0.95
C HIS A 25 30.87 15.89 -0.26
N LYS A 26 30.61 14.98 -1.20
CA LYS A 26 29.80 15.24 -2.39
C LYS A 26 28.34 15.58 -2.06
N PHE A 27 27.78 15.01 -1.02
CA PHE A 27 26.44 15.34 -0.50
C PHE A 27 26.41 16.65 0.30
N GLY A 28 27.55 17.31 0.52
CA GLY A 28 27.61 18.61 1.21
C GLY A 28 27.51 18.51 2.73
N PHE A 29 27.84 17.37 3.34
CA PHE A 29 27.93 17.29 4.79
C PHE A 29 29.06 18.17 5.32
N GLY A 30 28.81 18.87 6.44
CA GLY A 30 29.81 19.73 7.06
C GLY A 30 31.02 18.96 7.59
N GLU A 31 32.22 19.60 7.58
CA GLU A 31 33.48 19.00 7.99
C GLU A 31 33.44 18.43 9.42
N ALA A 32 32.76 19.10 10.36
CA ALA A 32 32.61 18.61 11.72
C ALA A 32 31.96 17.20 11.75
N PHE A 33 30.88 17.00 10.99
CA PHE A 33 30.22 15.72 10.92
C PHE A 33 31.11 14.65 10.26
N ILE A 34 31.76 15.00 9.15
CA ILE A 34 32.69 14.10 8.45
C ILE A 34 33.85 13.70 9.35
N ASN A 35 34.38 14.61 10.15
CA ASN A 35 35.45 14.31 11.12
C ASN A 35 34.94 13.34 12.20
N TRP A 36 33.72 13.47 12.70
CA TRP A 36 33.14 12.46 13.60
C TRP A 36 33.07 11.09 12.99
N ILE A 37 32.66 10.99 11.70
CA ILE A 37 32.65 9.72 10.99
C ILE A 37 34.07 9.15 10.84
N LYS A 38 35.07 9.99 10.49
CA LYS A 38 36.49 9.60 10.44
C LYS A 38 36.97 9.05 11.79
N ILE A 39 36.62 9.68 12.91
CA ILE A 39 36.96 9.21 14.26
C ILE A 39 36.33 7.86 14.56
N LEU A 40 35.03 7.67 14.24
CA LEU A 40 34.31 6.39 14.44
C LEU A 40 34.93 5.22 13.70
N TYR A 41 35.51 5.47 12.53
CA TYR A 41 36.19 4.46 11.70
C TYR A 41 37.72 4.50 11.79
N HIS A 42 38.27 5.23 12.75
CA HIS A 42 39.70 5.23 13.01
C HIS A 42 40.10 4.00 13.85
N ASN A 43 40.84 3.07 13.22
CA ASN A 43 41.30 1.82 13.83
C ASN A 43 40.19 1.00 14.56
N PRO A 44 39.00 0.78 13.97
CA PRO A 44 37.97 0.02 14.63
C PRO A 44 38.40 -1.44 14.78
N ASN A 45 38.08 -2.02 15.92
CA ASN A 45 38.38 -3.40 16.21
C ASN A 45 37.14 -4.14 16.71
N ALA A 46 37.14 -5.45 16.54
CA ALA A 46 36.09 -6.36 16.98
C ALA A 46 36.66 -7.58 17.67
N SER A 47 35.85 -8.25 18.45
CA SER A 47 36.09 -9.59 18.99
C SER A 47 34.83 -10.43 18.89
N VAL A 48 34.98 -11.73 18.72
CA VAL A 48 33.86 -12.68 18.68
C VAL A 48 33.66 -13.30 20.07
N ARG A 49 32.44 -13.25 20.58
CA ARG A 49 32.07 -13.88 21.84
C ARG A 49 31.15 -15.07 21.59
N THR A 50 31.56 -16.25 22.03
CA THR A 50 30.76 -17.48 21.94
C THR A 50 30.99 -18.32 23.18
N ASN A 51 29.96 -18.98 23.70
CA ASN A 51 30.02 -19.87 24.87
C ASN A 51 30.83 -19.32 26.06
N LYS A 52 30.63 -18.04 26.39
CA LYS A 52 31.35 -17.29 27.45
C LYS A 52 32.85 -17.06 27.19
N GLN A 53 33.37 -17.47 26.03
CA GLN A 53 34.74 -17.19 25.60
C GLN A 53 34.73 -16.00 24.64
N THR A 54 35.81 -15.17 24.69
CA THR A 54 35.97 -14.01 23.82
C THR A 54 37.29 -14.19 23.06
N SER A 55 37.25 -14.03 21.73
CA SER A 55 38.45 -14.07 20.90
C SER A 55 39.35 -12.87 21.17
N ASN A 56 40.61 -12.94 20.73
CA ASN A 56 41.47 -11.79 20.61
C ASN A 56 40.83 -10.73 19.70
N ARG A 57 41.14 -9.45 19.96
CA ARG A 57 40.68 -8.33 19.11
C ARG A 57 41.37 -8.38 17.77
N PHE A 58 40.61 -8.08 16.71
CA PHE A 58 41.14 -7.94 15.34
C PHE A 58 40.62 -6.62 14.73
N PHE A 59 41.44 -6.03 13.87
CA PHE A 59 41.08 -4.77 13.21
C PHE A 59 40.12 -5.01 12.05
N LEU A 60 39.21 -4.06 11.86
CA LEU A 60 38.29 -4.02 10.73
C LEU A 60 38.87 -3.06 9.68
N GLY A 61 38.81 -3.44 8.39
CA GLY A 61 39.31 -2.63 7.28
C GLY A 61 38.20 -1.93 6.49
N ARG A 62 36.95 -2.31 6.70
CA ARG A 62 35.75 -1.78 6.00
C ARG A 62 34.47 -2.19 6.73
N GLY A 63 33.34 -1.73 6.25
CA GLY A 63 32.02 -2.10 6.73
C GLY A 63 31.42 -1.13 7.74
N THR A 64 30.10 -1.21 7.93
CA THR A 64 29.36 -0.48 8.94
C THR A 64 28.75 -1.45 9.94
N ARG A 65 28.77 -1.08 11.22
CA ARG A 65 28.37 -1.98 12.31
C ARG A 65 26.86 -2.23 12.29
N GLN A 66 26.46 -3.48 12.19
CA GLN A 66 25.05 -3.87 12.34
C GLN A 66 24.58 -3.61 13.78
N GLY A 67 23.39 -3.04 13.91
CA GLY A 67 22.82 -2.61 15.20
C GLY A 67 23.26 -1.22 15.69
N CYS A 68 24.14 -0.53 14.98
CA CYS A 68 24.43 0.89 15.23
C CYS A 68 23.32 1.77 14.61
N PRO A 69 22.73 2.73 15.34
CA PRO A 69 21.67 3.61 14.81
C PRO A 69 22.10 4.46 13.59
N LEU A 70 23.39 4.74 13.44
CA LEU A 70 23.95 5.55 12.36
C LEU A 70 24.17 4.73 11.07
N SER A 71 24.47 3.43 11.19
CA SER A 71 24.84 2.57 10.05
C SER A 71 23.81 2.53 8.93
N PRO A 72 22.48 2.46 9.17
CA PRO A 72 21.50 2.50 8.09
C PRO A 72 21.55 3.79 7.27
N SER A 73 21.72 4.94 7.93
CA SER A 73 21.84 6.24 7.25
C SER A 73 23.13 6.36 6.44
N LEU A 74 24.25 5.89 6.98
CA LEU A 74 25.52 5.86 6.26
C LEU A 74 25.47 4.92 5.06
N PHE A 75 24.81 3.76 5.19
CA PHE A 75 24.62 2.85 4.06
C PHE A 75 23.73 3.46 2.97
N ALA A 76 22.67 4.18 3.34
CA ALA A 76 21.82 4.88 2.38
C ALA A 76 22.62 5.93 1.58
N ILE A 77 23.50 6.69 2.24
CA ILE A 77 24.39 7.66 1.56
C ILE A 77 25.42 6.93 0.67
N PHE A 78 25.95 5.80 1.14
CA PHE A 78 26.91 5.00 0.41
C PHE A 78 26.37 4.43 -0.89
N ILE A 79 25.10 3.95 -0.91
CA ILE A 79 24.48 3.31 -2.08
C ILE A 79 23.81 4.31 -3.04
N GLU A 80 23.49 5.52 -2.58
CA GLU A 80 22.77 6.52 -3.38
C GLU A 80 23.49 6.92 -4.68
N PRO A 81 24.84 7.02 -4.77
CA PRO A 81 25.52 7.26 -6.04
C PRO A 81 25.21 6.21 -7.11
N LEU A 82 25.11 4.92 -6.75
CA LEU A 82 24.70 3.87 -7.67
C LEU A 82 23.24 4.10 -8.14
N ALA A 83 22.35 4.39 -7.20
CA ALA A 83 20.95 4.65 -7.52
C ALA A 83 20.80 5.90 -8.43
N ALA A 84 21.57 6.95 -8.17
CA ALA A 84 21.59 8.16 -8.98
C ALA A 84 22.11 7.86 -10.41
N ALA A 85 23.20 7.11 -10.55
CA ALA A 85 23.74 6.71 -11.86
C ALA A 85 22.70 5.94 -12.69
N ILE A 86 21.99 4.97 -12.08
CA ILE A 86 20.91 4.22 -12.77
C ILE A 86 19.75 5.14 -13.17
N ARG A 87 19.32 6.06 -12.29
CA ARG A 87 18.22 6.99 -12.59
C ARG A 87 18.57 7.94 -13.73
N GLN A 88 19.80 8.44 -13.77
CA GLN A 88 20.26 9.42 -14.75
C GLN A 88 20.62 8.80 -16.10
N ASN A 89 20.99 7.52 -16.15
CA ASN A 89 21.38 6.87 -17.40
C ASN A 89 20.19 6.76 -18.37
N GLU A 90 20.26 7.41 -19.53
CA GLU A 90 19.19 7.46 -20.53
C GLU A 90 19.01 6.13 -21.29
N SER A 91 20.03 5.29 -21.37
CA SER A 91 19.96 3.96 -22.01
C SER A 91 19.15 2.98 -21.19
N ILE A 92 19.00 3.21 -19.87
CA ILE A 92 18.15 2.40 -18.99
C ILE A 92 16.72 2.91 -19.05
N ILE A 93 15.85 2.15 -19.70
CA ILE A 93 14.43 2.50 -19.83
C ILE A 93 13.62 1.68 -18.82
N GLY A 94 12.94 2.36 -17.91
CA GLY A 94 12.02 1.77 -16.93
C GLY A 94 10.55 2.02 -17.27
N ILE A 95 9.71 2.13 -16.25
CA ILE A 95 8.28 2.47 -16.39
C ILE A 95 8.15 3.99 -16.46
N LYS A 96 7.67 4.51 -17.59
CA LYS A 96 7.38 5.94 -17.76
C LYS A 96 5.93 6.23 -17.43
N THR A 97 5.69 7.25 -16.62
CA THR A 97 4.39 7.82 -16.32
C THR A 97 4.35 9.27 -16.78
N LYS A 98 3.28 10.00 -16.46
CA LYS A 98 3.17 11.42 -16.83
C LYS A 98 4.21 12.29 -16.11
N HIS A 99 4.51 11.98 -14.84
CA HIS A 99 5.32 12.84 -13.96
C HIS A 99 6.66 12.22 -13.59
N SER A 100 6.86 10.92 -13.80
CA SER A 100 8.05 10.21 -13.32
C SER A 100 8.53 9.11 -14.26
N HIS A 101 9.78 8.68 -14.04
CA HIS A 101 10.40 7.55 -14.72
C HIS A 101 10.94 6.57 -13.67
N HIS A 102 10.21 5.48 -13.47
CA HIS A 102 10.51 4.48 -12.43
C HIS A 102 11.48 3.43 -12.97
N LYS A 103 12.74 3.49 -12.56
CA LYS A 103 13.79 2.54 -12.94
C LYS A 103 14.21 1.64 -11.80
N ILE A 104 14.24 2.18 -10.58
CA ILE A 104 14.79 1.52 -9.40
C ILE A 104 13.91 1.75 -8.16
N SER A 105 13.73 0.69 -7.38
CA SER A 105 13.23 0.75 -6.00
C SER A 105 14.32 0.20 -5.10
N LEU A 106 14.69 0.96 -4.08
CA LEU A 106 15.81 0.66 -3.20
C LEU A 106 15.36 0.73 -1.75
N TYR A 107 15.63 -0.33 -1.00
CA TYR A 107 15.37 -0.39 0.43
C TYR A 107 16.57 -1.05 1.12
N ALA A 108 17.46 -0.24 1.65
CA ALA A 108 18.77 -0.66 2.14
C ALA A 108 19.54 -1.46 1.07
N ASP A 109 19.80 -2.74 1.32
CA ASP A 109 20.49 -3.67 0.42
C ASP A 109 19.58 -4.38 -0.60
N ASP A 110 18.26 -4.30 -0.41
CA ASP A 110 17.29 -4.85 -1.34
C ASP A 110 17.07 -3.90 -2.54
N ILE A 111 17.58 -4.28 -3.70
CA ILE A 111 17.47 -3.50 -4.95
C ILE A 111 16.54 -4.19 -5.92
N LEU A 112 15.55 -3.44 -6.41
CA LEU A 112 14.63 -3.88 -7.44
C LEU A 112 14.69 -2.92 -8.63
N LEU A 113 14.94 -3.45 -9.83
CA LEU A 113 15.04 -2.68 -11.07
C LEU A 113 13.88 -3.01 -12.00
N PHE A 114 13.29 -1.97 -12.58
CA PHE A 114 12.22 -2.06 -13.57
C PHE A 114 12.82 -1.75 -14.94
N LEU A 115 12.93 -2.76 -15.81
CA LEU A 115 13.67 -2.68 -17.07
C LEU A 115 12.74 -3.03 -18.24
N SER A 116 12.76 -2.21 -19.29
CA SER A 116 11.90 -2.41 -20.46
C SER A 116 12.32 -3.60 -21.33
N ASN A 117 13.64 -3.88 -21.39
CA ASN A 117 14.23 -4.93 -22.22
C ASN A 117 15.54 -5.48 -21.60
N LEU A 118 16.11 -6.49 -22.23
CA LEU A 118 17.35 -7.13 -21.76
C LEU A 118 18.61 -6.30 -22.01
N HIS A 119 18.59 -5.38 -22.98
CA HIS A 119 19.71 -4.43 -23.17
C HIS A 119 19.90 -3.58 -21.91
N CYS A 120 18.81 -3.10 -21.31
CA CYS A 120 18.86 -2.36 -20.06
C CYS A 120 19.47 -3.17 -18.89
N VAL A 121 19.36 -4.50 -18.91
CA VAL A 121 20.01 -5.37 -17.89
C VAL A 121 21.53 -5.31 -18.02
N ASN A 122 22.06 -5.39 -19.24
CA ASN A 122 23.51 -5.31 -19.49
C ASN A 122 24.07 -3.93 -19.13
N GLU A 123 23.39 -2.85 -19.54
CA GLU A 123 23.76 -1.49 -19.17
C GLU A 123 23.79 -1.30 -17.64
N THR A 124 22.79 -1.85 -16.95
CA THR A 124 22.77 -1.82 -15.48
C THR A 124 23.94 -2.56 -14.87
N ALA A 125 24.32 -3.73 -15.44
CA ALA A 125 25.47 -4.50 -14.98
C ALA A 125 26.79 -3.73 -15.16
N THR A 126 26.94 -2.98 -16.25
CA THR A 126 28.10 -2.12 -16.48
C THR A 126 28.22 -1.06 -15.38
N ILE A 127 27.15 -0.32 -15.09
CA ILE A 127 27.13 0.69 -14.02
C ILE A 127 27.45 0.07 -12.65
N ILE A 128 26.89 -1.11 -12.36
CA ILE A 128 27.18 -1.83 -11.11
C ILE A 128 28.64 -2.20 -11.01
N ASN A 129 29.25 -2.68 -12.10
CA ASN A 129 30.67 -3.05 -12.12
C ASN A 129 31.58 -1.83 -11.93
N GLU A 130 31.27 -0.70 -12.58
CA GLU A 130 31.96 0.57 -12.36
C GLU A 130 31.87 1.02 -10.90
N PHE A 131 30.66 1.01 -10.33
CA PHE A 131 30.46 1.33 -8.92
C PHE A 131 31.21 0.38 -8.00
N SER A 132 31.22 -0.92 -8.31
CA SER A 132 31.93 -1.95 -7.54
C SER A 132 33.44 -1.69 -7.48
N SER A 133 34.02 -1.22 -8.59
CA SER A 133 35.47 -0.96 -8.69
C SER A 133 35.97 0.15 -7.76
N ILE A 134 35.11 1.10 -7.41
CA ILE A 134 35.46 2.26 -6.57
C ILE A 134 34.94 2.16 -5.13
N SER A 135 33.90 1.35 -4.90
CA SER A 135 33.19 1.30 -3.60
C SER A 135 33.40 -0.01 -2.84
N ASP A 136 34.01 -1.04 -3.45
CA ASP A 136 34.07 -2.44 -2.97
C ASP A 136 32.69 -3.09 -2.81
N TYR A 137 31.62 -2.45 -3.26
CA TYR A 137 30.27 -3.03 -3.28
C TYR A 137 30.22 -4.18 -4.28
N SER A 138 29.52 -5.25 -3.95
CA SER A 138 29.44 -6.42 -4.83
C SER A 138 28.03 -7.00 -4.86
N ILE A 139 27.61 -7.37 -6.06
CA ILE A 139 26.34 -8.08 -6.29
C ILE A 139 26.60 -9.57 -6.43
N ASN A 140 25.79 -10.37 -5.75
CA ASN A 140 25.75 -11.80 -5.92
C ASN A 140 24.81 -12.16 -7.09
N TRP A 141 25.34 -12.19 -8.29
CA TRP A 141 24.57 -12.48 -9.50
C TRP A 141 23.88 -13.86 -9.46
N ASN A 142 24.51 -14.87 -8.84
CA ASN A 142 23.93 -16.22 -8.71
C ASN A 142 22.68 -16.27 -7.82
N LYS A 143 22.55 -15.33 -6.88
CA LYS A 143 21.36 -15.17 -6.02
C LYS A 143 20.37 -14.15 -6.55
N SER A 144 20.81 -13.28 -7.46
CA SER A 144 19.96 -12.32 -8.11
C SER A 144 18.95 -13.02 -9.02
N VAL A 145 17.74 -12.47 -9.12
CA VAL A 145 16.62 -13.11 -9.83
C VAL A 145 16.01 -12.16 -10.83
N LEU A 146 15.81 -12.66 -12.04
CA LEU A 146 15.09 -11.98 -13.11
C LEU A 146 13.67 -12.50 -13.19
N LEU A 147 12.69 -11.60 -13.15
CA LEU A 147 11.27 -11.88 -13.33
C LEU A 147 10.81 -11.30 -14.68
N PRO A 148 10.75 -12.11 -15.75
CA PRO A 148 10.18 -11.65 -17.02
C PRO A 148 8.67 -11.50 -16.88
N LEU A 149 8.12 -10.36 -17.31
CA LEU A 149 6.68 -10.09 -17.30
C LEU A 149 6.00 -10.43 -18.64
N ASN A 150 6.79 -10.57 -19.72
CA ASN A 150 6.33 -10.94 -21.05
C ASN A 150 7.07 -12.22 -21.51
N SER A 151 6.36 -13.13 -22.17
CA SER A 151 6.84 -14.42 -22.62
C SER A 151 7.98 -14.39 -23.66
N ASN A 152 8.27 -13.24 -24.27
CA ASN A 152 9.30 -13.10 -25.31
C ASN A 152 10.71 -12.80 -24.74
N ALA A 153 10.94 -12.94 -23.46
CA ALA A 153 12.19 -12.58 -22.79
C ALA A 153 13.20 -13.76 -22.66
N GLU A 154 13.09 -14.80 -23.49
CA GLU A 154 14.03 -15.94 -23.49
C GLU A 154 15.33 -15.67 -24.27
N GLN A 155 15.70 -14.41 -24.48
CA GLN A 155 17.04 -14.10 -25.01
C GLN A 155 18.10 -14.47 -23.97
N ARG A 156 19.20 -15.10 -24.41
CA ARG A 156 20.32 -15.50 -23.54
C ARG A 156 20.95 -14.26 -22.88
N LEU A 157 20.79 -14.17 -21.58
CA LEU A 157 21.53 -13.22 -20.75
C LEU A 157 22.99 -13.70 -20.65
N THR A 158 23.92 -12.76 -20.73
CA THR A 158 25.36 -13.02 -20.46
C THR A 158 25.63 -13.14 -18.96
N LEU A 159 24.70 -12.71 -18.11
CA LEU A 159 24.82 -12.73 -16.66
C LEU A 159 24.27 -14.05 -16.07
N PRO A 160 24.89 -14.59 -15.00
CA PRO A 160 24.44 -15.81 -14.33
C PRO A 160 23.23 -15.57 -13.41
N VAL A 161 22.18 -14.95 -13.95
CA VAL A 161 20.96 -14.62 -13.20
C VAL A 161 19.88 -15.66 -13.46
N LYS A 162 19.23 -16.14 -12.41
CA LYS A 162 18.12 -17.10 -12.51
C LYS A 162 16.82 -16.40 -12.89
N SER A 163 16.05 -17.01 -13.82
CA SER A 163 14.67 -16.58 -14.05
C SER A 163 13.71 -17.26 -13.07
N GLY A 164 12.78 -16.50 -12.49
CA GLY A 164 11.82 -17.09 -11.55
C GLY A 164 11.05 -16.08 -10.71
N ASN A 165 10.35 -16.58 -9.71
CA ASN A 165 9.66 -15.75 -8.74
C ASN A 165 10.65 -14.94 -7.89
N ILE A 166 10.30 -13.69 -7.61
CA ILE A 166 11.12 -12.78 -6.79
C ILE A 166 10.54 -12.72 -5.38
N LYS A 167 11.43 -12.76 -4.37
CA LYS A 167 11.07 -12.38 -3.01
C LYS A 167 11.66 -11.00 -2.72
N TYR A 168 10.80 -10.01 -2.49
CA TYR A 168 11.20 -8.64 -2.18
C TYR A 168 10.48 -8.14 -0.93
N LEU A 169 11.24 -7.62 0.03
CA LEU A 169 10.73 -7.17 1.33
C LEU A 169 9.77 -8.19 2.00
N GLY A 170 10.09 -9.47 1.91
CA GLY A 170 9.30 -10.55 2.51
C GLY A 170 8.04 -10.94 1.73
N ILE A 171 7.78 -10.37 0.55
CA ILE A 171 6.67 -10.71 -0.34
C ILE A 171 7.19 -11.51 -1.53
N ASN A 172 6.49 -12.59 -1.86
CA ASN A 172 6.78 -13.40 -3.04
C ASN A 172 5.97 -12.89 -4.23
N PHE A 173 6.65 -12.52 -5.31
CA PHE A 173 6.07 -12.07 -6.57
C PHE A 173 6.22 -13.13 -7.65
N SER A 174 5.15 -13.31 -8.43
CA SER A 174 5.09 -14.16 -9.61
C SER A 174 4.62 -13.34 -10.81
N PRO A 175 4.99 -13.69 -12.06
CA PRO A 175 4.42 -13.10 -13.26
C PRO A 175 2.89 -13.25 -13.29
N LYS A 176 2.36 -14.31 -12.66
CA LYS A 176 0.93 -14.59 -12.58
C LYS A 176 0.35 -14.01 -11.29
N LEU A 177 -0.32 -12.88 -11.42
CA LEU A 177 -0.94 -12.16 -10.28
C LEU A 177 -1.96 -13.02 -9.50
N SER A 178 -2.59 -14.01 -10.15
CA SER A 178 -3.51 -14.96 -9.51
C SER A 178 -2.84 -15.84 -8.44
N GLU A 179 -1.51 -16.03 -8.52
CA GLU A 179 -0.75 -16.84 -7.58
C GLU A 179 -0.39 -16.09 -6.29
N LEU A 180 -0.55 -14.76 -6.21
CA LEU A 180 -0.13 -13.96 -5.06
C LEU A 180 -0.74 -14.42 -3.74
N VAL A 181 -2.02 -14.82 -3.73
CA VAL A 181 -2.67 -15.35 -2.51
C VAL A 181 -2.03 -16.66 -2.09
N GLN A 182 -1.80 -17.58 -3.02
CA GLN A 182 -1.22 -18.89 -2.75
C GLN A 182 0.23 -18.76 -2.28
N LEU A 183 1.02 -17.89 -2.89
CA LEU A 183 2.43 -17.71 -2.57
C LEU A 183 2.67 -17.01 -1.23
N ASN A 184 1.73 -16.20 -0.74
CA ASN A 184 1.94 -15.37 0.44
C ASN A 184 0.98 -15.67 1.58
N HIS A 185 -0.34 -15.68 1.33
CA HIS A 185 -1.34 -15.85 2.38
C HIS A 185 -1.46 -17.31 2.87
N THR A 186 -1.29 -18.27 1.97
CA THR A 186 -1.40 -19.70 2.32
C THR A 186 -0.23 -20.17 3.21
N PRO A 187 1.04 -19.91 2.88
CA PRO A 187 2.17 -20.28 3.74
C PRO A 187 2.11 -19.60 5.11
N LEU A 188 1.69 -18.31 5.15
CA LEU A 188 1.55 -17.61 6.42
C LEU A 188 0.43 -18.21 7.27
N LEU A 189 -0.70 -18.64 6.69
CA LEU A 189 -1.76 -19.30 7.45
C LEU A 189 -1.24 -20.58 8.09
N LYS A 190 -0.51 -21.42 7.35
CA LYS A 190 0.13 -22.62 7.86
C LYS A 190 1.09 -22.31 9.01
N SER A 191 2.00 -21.33 8.82
CA SER A 191 2.90 -20.90 9.90
C SER A 191 2.18 -20.42 11.14
N ILE A 192 1.03 -19.72 11.00
CA ILE A 192 0.21 -19.29 12.12
C ILE A 192 -0.41 -20.50 12.83
N GLN A 193 -0.91 -21.50 12.10
CA GLN A 193 -1.46 -22.72 12.66
C GLN A 193 -0.40 -23.50 13.44
N ASP A 194 0.81 -23.62 12.90
CA ASP A 194 1.94 -24.27 13.58
C ASP A 194 2.32 -23.51 14.87
N ASP A 195 2.37 -22.17 14.81
CA ASP A 195 2.63 -21.33 15.98
C ASP A 195 1.54 -21.49 17.05
N LEU A 196 0.25 -21.45 16.68
CA LEU A 196 -0.87 -21.62 17.60
C LEU A 196 -0.86 -22.99 18.26
N THR A 197 -0.53 -24.05 17.52
CA THR A 197 -0.41 -25.41 18.04
C THR A 197 0.71 -25.49 19.07
N ARG A 198 1.87 -24.92 18.82
CA ARG A 198 2.99 -24.86 19.79
C ARG A 198 2.62 -24.11 21.06
N TRP A 199 1.89 -22.98 20.92
CA TRP A 199 1.53 -22.12 22.05
C TRP A 199 0.35 -22.68 22.88
N THR A 200 -0.41 -23.63 22.37
CA THR A 200 -1.54 -24.24 23.09
C THR A 200 -1.08 -24.85 24.41
N ASN A 201 0.14 -25.39 24.48
CA ASN A 201 0.70 -26.02 25.67
C ASN A 201 1.29 -25.02 26.69
N LEU A 202 1.33 -23.74 26.37
CA LEU A 202 1.81 -22.70 27.29
C LEU A 202 0.74 -22.39 28.35
N PRO A 203 1.14 -22.14 29.62
CA PRO A 203 0.21 -21.82 30.71
C PRO A 203 -0.32 -20.39 30.60
N LEU A 204 -1.07 -20.11 29.54
CA LEU A 204 -1.64 -18.78 29.24
C LEU A 204 -3.12 -18.74 29.67
N SER A 205 -3.52 -17.68 30.38
CA SER A 205 -4.93 -17.35 30.59
C SER A 205 -5.62 -17.00 29.26
N LEU A 206 -6.94 -16.98 29.21
CA LEU A 206 -7.70 -16.56 28.02
C LEU A 206 -7.28 -15.16 27.56
N MET A 207 -7.11 -14.21 28.47
CA MET A 207 -6.64 -12.85 28.15
C MET A 207 -5.21 -12.86 27.62
N GLY A 208 -4.32 -13.68 28.20
CA GLY A 208 -2.96 -13.86 27.70
C GLY A 208 -2.93 -14.43 26.29
N LYS A 209 -3.80 -15.37 25.96
CA LYS A 209 -3.94 -15.93 24.60
C LYS A 209 -4.44 -14.88 23.60
N VAL A 210 -5.44 -14.07 23.97
CA VAL A 210 -5.90 -12.95 23.12
C VAL A 210 -4.78 -11.94 22.91
N ALA A 211 -4.01 -11.62 23.96
CA ALA A 211 -2.84 -10.73 23.83
C ALA A 211 -1.78 -11.32 22.89
N THR A 212 -1.53 -12.62 22.94
CA THR A 212 -0.61 -13.33 22.03
C THR A 212 -1.06 -13.19 20.57
N VAL A 213 -2.36 -13.38 20.29
CA VAL A 213 -2.91 -13.16 18.94
C VAL A 213 -2.68 -11.71 18.48
N LYS A 214 -2.95 -10.72 19.34
CA LYS A 214 -2.73 -9.29 19.04
C LYS A 214 -1.26 -8.97 18.78
N MET A 215 -0.34 -9.53 19.55
CA MET A 215 1.09 -9.20 19.49
C MET A 215 1.86 -9.96 18.41
N LYS A 216 1.50 -11.21 18.14
CA LYS A 216 2.27 -12.10 17.26
C LYS A 216 1.63 -12.34 15.89
N ILE A 217 0.30 -12.47 15.82
CA ILE A 217 -0.40 -12.81 14.58
C ILE A 217 -0.82 -11.54 13.84
N LEU A 218 -1.43 -10.59 14.53
CA LEU A 218 -1.97 -9.39 13.89
C LEU A 218 -0.91 -8.58 13.11
N PRO A 219 0.31 -8.31 13.62
CA PRO A 219 1.30 -7.56 12.86
C PRO A 219 1.73 -8.27 11.56
N LYS A 220 1.97 -9.59 11.63
CA LYS A 220 2.33 -10.40 10.43
C LYS A 220 1.24 -10.31 9.36
N ARG A 221 -0.05 -10.32 9.79
CA ARG A 221 -1.19 -10.23 8.88
C ARG A 221 -1.38 -8.85 8.30
N ASN A 222 -1.30 -7.82 9.13
CA ASN A 222 -1.44 -6.44 8.67
C ASN A 222 -0.37 -6.07 7.66
N TYR A 223 0.85 -6.57 7.81
CA TYR A 223 1.90 -6.39 6.82
C TYR A 223 1.47 -6.92 5.45
N LEU A 224 1.03 -8.19 5.36
CA LEU A 224 0.57 -8.74 4.09
C LEU A 224 -0.67 -8.03 3.54
N PHE A 225 -1.62 -7.63 4.39
CA PHE A 225 -2.81 -6.90 3.95
C PHE A 225 -2.47 -5.51 3.39
N SER A 226 -1.40 -4.87 3.90
CA SER A 226 -0.94 -3.59 3.37
C SER A 226 -0.19 -3.73 2.05
N MET A 227 0.58 -4.82 1.87
CA MET A 227 1.44 -5.02 0.71
C MET A 227 0.71 -5.71 -0.46
N ILE A 228 -0.19 -6.66 -0.17
CA ILE A 228 -0.88 -7.44 -1.19
C ILE A 228 -2.35 -7.00 -1.27
N PRO A 229 -2.78 -6.39 -2.38
CA PRO A 229 -4.16 -5.91 -2.52
C PRO A 229 -5.17 -7.05 -2.67
N THR A 230 -4.75 -8.21 -3.16
CA THR A 230 -5.65 -9.34 -3.44
C THR A 230 -6.28 -9.88 -2.16
N GLN A 231 -7.61 -9.91 -2.12
CA GLN A 231 -8.36 -10.42 -0.98
C GLN A 231 -8.22 -11.94 -0.87
N PRO A 232 -7.83 -12.48 0.29
CA PRO A 232 -7.93 -13.91 0.53
C PRO A 232 -9.40 -14.36 0.46
N PRO A 233 -9.68 -15.59 0.00
CA PRO A 233 -11.05 -16.10 -0.05
C PRO A 233 -11.67 -16.17 1.36
N LEU A 234 -12.99 -16.04 1.46
CA LEU A 234 -13.70 -16.07 2.76
C LEU A 234 -13.40 -17.34 3.58
N LYS A 235 -13.20 -18.47 2.91
CA LYS A 235 -12.78 -19.73 3.55
C LYS A 235 -11.48 -19.55 4.34
N TRP A 236 -10.56 -18.76 3.83
CA TRP A 236 -9.28 -18.46 4.47
C TRP A 236 -9.48 -17.78 5.84
N PHE A 237 -10.34 -16.74 5.91
CA PHE A 237 -10.66 -16.05 7.17
C PHE A 237 -11.38 -16.99 8.15
N LYS A 238 -12.31 -17.83 7.68
CA LYS A 238 -12.99 -18.83 8.51
C LYS A 238 -12.00 -19.84 9.10
N THR A 239 -11.02 -20.31 8.30
CA THR A 239 -9.98 -21.23 8.77
C THR A 239 -9.10 -20.57 9.84
N LEU A 240 -8.70 -19.31 9.65
CA LEU A 240 -7.94 -18.57 10.65
C LEU A 240 -8.73 -18.39 11.96
N ASP A 241 -10.00 -17.97 11.86
CA ASP A 241 -10.88 -17.81 13.03
C ASP A 241 -11.08 -19.14 13.78
N SER A 242 -11.24 -20.26 13.07
CA SER A 242 -11.33 -21.60 13.67
C SER A 242 -10.05 -21.99 14.39
N SER A 243 -8.88 -21.77 13.77
CA SER A 243 -7.58 -22.07 14.38
C SER A 243 -7.34 -21.23 15.65
N ILE A 244 -7.71 -19.96 15.63
CA ILE A 244 -7.63 -19.07 16.80
C ILE A 244 -8.59 -19.55 17.89
N SER A 245 -9.82 -19.94 17.54
CA SER A 245 -10.79 -20.48 18.49
C SER A 245 -10.26 -21.74 19.19
N SER A 246 -9.71 -22.69 18.43
CA SER A 246 -9.08 -23.88 18.95
C SER A 246 -7.95 -23.57 19.94
N PHE A 247 -7.09 -22.61 19.62
CA PHE A 247 -6.03 -22.12 20.51
C PHE A 247 -6.59 -21.52 21.82
N LEU A 248 -7.59 -20.63 21.70
CA LEU A 248 -8.18 -19.95 22.85
C LEU A 248 -8.77 -20.95 23.86
N TRP A 249 -9.41 -21.98 23.36
CA TRP A 249 -10.14 -22.97 24.16
C TRP A 249 -9.40 -24.29 24.39
N ASN A 250 -8.10 -24.39 24.07
CA ASN A 250 -7.29 -25.62 24.18
C ASN A 250 -7.95 -26.82 23.48
N ASN A 251 -8.42 -26.60 22.24
CA ASN A 251 -9.16 -27.58 21.41
C ASN A 251 -10.48 -28.07 22.05
N LYS A 252 -10.99 -27.40 23.10
CA LYS A 252 -12.30 -27.69 23.72
C LYS A 252 -13.38 -26.82 23.03
N PRO A 253 -14.66 -27.17 23.16
CA PRO A 253 -15.76 -26.33 22.66
C PRO A 253 -15.68 -24.91 23.21
N ALA A 254 -15.96 -23.95 22.33
CA ALA A 254 -15.95 -22.55 22.72
C ALA A 254 -17.08 -22.21 23.68
N ARG A 255 -16.76 -21.59 24.81
CA ARG A 255 -17.73 -21.15 25.82
C ARG A 255 -18.35 -19.80 25.52
N ILE A 256 -17.66 -18.99 24.75
CA ILE A 256 -18.09 -17.65 24.37
C ILE A 256 -17.95 -17.52 22.84
N SER A 257 -18.91 -16.89 22.18
CA SER A 257 -18.87 -16.70 20.73
C SER A 257 -17.68 -15.85 20.30
N LEU A 258 -17.10 -16.12 19.13
CA LEU A 258 -16.06 -15.27 18.55
C LEU A 258 -16.55 -13.83 18.33
N LYS A 259 -17.85 -13.64 18.04
CA LYS A 259 -18.45 -12.31 17.91
C LYS A 259 -18.32 -11.51 19.20
N THR A 260 -18.67 -12.12 20.35
CA THR A 260 -18.50 -11.49 21.66
C THR A 260 -17.03 -11.22 21.98
N LEU A 261 -16.13 -12.19 21.72
CA LEU A 261 -14.69 -11.98 21.95
C LEU A 261 -14.11 -10.84 21.12
N LYS A 262 -14.63 -10.61 19.91
CA LYS A 262 -14.22 -9.52 19.01
C LYS A 262 -14.79 -8.15 19.40
N SER A 263 -15.84 -8.10 20.21
CA SER A 263 -16.47 -6.85 20.67
C SER A 263 -15.54 -6.06 21.59
N ALA A 264 -15.86 -4.77 21.76
CA ALA A 264 -15.12 -3.87 22.65
C ALA A 264 -15.22 -4.34 24.11
N LYS A 265 -14.22 -4.00 24.93
CA LYS A 265 -14.22 -4.34 26.37
C LYS A 265 -15.41 -3.73 27.10
N SER A 266 -15.83 -2.51 26.73
CA SER A 266 -17.02 -1.85 27.25
C SER A 266 -18.31 -2.61 26.97
N CYS A 267 -18.31 -3.52 25.99
CA CYS A 267 -19.44 -4.39 25.62
C CYS A 267 -19.22 -5.85 26.08
N GLY A 268 -18.35 -6.09 27.07
CA GLY A 268 -18.05 -7.43 27.58
C GLY A 268 -17.14 -8.28 26.69
N GLY A 269 -16.55 -7.71 25.63
CA GLY A 269 -15.62 -8.39 24.74
C GLY A 269 -14.16 -8.33 25.21
N LEU A 270 -13.27 -8.97 24.47
CA LEU A 270 -11.81 -8.94 24.69
C LEU A 270 -11.06 -8.23 23.57
N GLU A 271 -11.78 -7.59 22.64
CA GLU A 271 -11.20 -6.96 21.45
C GLU A 271 -10.31 -7.91 20.65
N LEU A 272 -10.71 -9.19 20.53
CA LEU A 272 -10.02 -10.10 19.65
C LEU A 272 -10.03 -9.57 18.22
N PRO A 273 -8.90 -9.54 17.50
CA PRO A 273 -8.86 -8.94 16.15
C PRO A 273 -9.86 -9.57 15.18
N ASN A 274 -10.66 -8.75 14.53
CA ASN A 274 -11.42 -9.14 13.34
C ASN A 274 -10.53 -8.96 12.12
N PHE A 275 -9.96 -10.03 11.60
CA PHE A 275 -8.99 -9.99 10.50
C PHE A 275 -9.60 -9.55 9.18
N HIS A 276 -10.89 -9.81 8.96
CA HIS A 276 -11.59 -9.31 7.78
C HIS A 276 -11.74 -7.77 7.83
N ASN A 277 -12.13 -7.21 8.98
CA ASN A 277 -12.18 -5.76 9.16
C ASN A 277 -10.80 -5.11 9.07
N TYR A 278 -9.72 -5.80 9.51
CA TYR A 278 -8.36 -5.31 9.27
C TYR A 278 -7.99 -5.31 7.80
N PHE A 279 -8.40 -6.31 7.01
CA PHE A 279 -8.21 -6.29 5.56
C PHE A 279 -8.95 -5.12 4.93
N LEU A 280 -10.24 -4.95 5.21
CA LEU A 280 -11.03 -3.81 4.71
C LEU A 280 -10.40 -2.47 5.11
N ALA A 281 -9.99 -2.32 6.38
CA ALA A 281 -9.34 -1.10 6.86
C ALA A 281 -8.05 -0.78 6.10
N ASN A 282 -7.23 -1.80 5.79
CA ASN A 282 -6.03 -1.64 4.97
C ASN A 282 -6.37 -1.17 3.54
N ARG A 283 -7.45 -1.67 2.94
CA ARG A 283 -7.88 -1.21 1.60
C ARG A 283 -8.48 0.19 1.63
N LEU A 284 -9.31 0.49 2.62
CA LEU A 284 -9.93 1.81 2.77
C LEU A 284 -8.92 2.96 3.03
N GLN A 285 -7.74 2.65 3.57
CA GLN A 285 -6.67 3.65 3.64
C GLN A 285 -6.25 4.19 2.27
N TYR A 286 -6.34 3.37 1.21
CA TYR A 286 -6.02 3.82 -0.15
C TYR A 286 -7.01 4.86 -0.66
N ILE A 287 -8.30 4.75 -0.29
CA ILE A 287 -9.31 5.80 -0.58
C ILE A 287 -8.84 7.14 -0.02
N LEU A 288 -8.41 7.16 1.24
CA LEU A 288 -7.91 8.40 1.86
C LEU A 288 -6.62 8.92 1.21
N LYS A 289 -5.72 8.01 0.81
CA LYS A 289 -4.51 8.38 0.08
C LYS A 289 -4.84 8.98 -1.28
N TRP A 290 -5.81 8.42 -2.02
CA TRP A 290 -6.28 8.95 -3.30
C TRP A 290 -6.90 10.34 -3.17
N LEU A 291 -7.62 10.58 -2.06
CA LEU A 291 -8.30 11.86 -1.82
C LEU A 291 -7.37 12.97 -1.31
N LYS A 292 -6.32 12.62 -0.56
CA LYS A 292 -5.50 13.57 0.20
C LYS A 292 -4.11 13.81 -0.36
N ASN A 293 -3.58 12.91 -1.17
CA ASN A 293 -2.24 13.02 -1.71
C ASN A 293 -2.27 13.45 -3.18
N ASN A 294 -1.22 14.19 -3.58
CA ASN A 294 -1.05 14.59 -4.97
C ASN A 294 -0.23 13.52 -5.73
N PRO A 295 -0.71 12.99 -6.88
CA PRO A 295 0.07 12.10 -7.73
C PRO A 295 1.43 12.68 -8.16
N GLU A 296 1.53 14.00 -8.35
CA GLU A 296 2.78 14.65 -8.77
C GLU A 296 3.92 14.47 -7.75
N THR A 297 3.59 14.39 -6.46
CA THR A 297 4.56 14.27 -5.37
C THR A 297 4.73 12.85 -4.86
N ASN A 298 3.87 11.91 -5.30
CA ASN A 298 3.85 10.53 -4.84
C ASN A 298 3.99 9.55 -6.01
N SER A 299 5.17 9.00 -6.21
CA SER A 299 5.51 8.14 -7.35
C SER A 299 4.58 6.93 -7.55
N TRP A 300 4.11 6.28 -6.47
CA TRP A 300 3.19 5.15 -6.59
C TRP A 300 1.75 5.59 -6.98
N LEU A 301 1.31 6.80 -6.57
CA LEU A 301 0.03 7.36 -7.01
C LEU A 301 0.09 7.76 -8.48
N ASP A 302 1.22 8.24 -8.95
CA ASP A 302 1.44 8.56 -10.37
C ASP A 302 1.32 7.30 -11.25
N LEU A 303 1.88 6.17 -10.78
CA LEU A 303 1.69 4.87 -11.43
C LEU A 303 0.22 4.44 -11.49
N GLU A 304 -0.51 4.54 -10.37
CA GLU A 304 -1.93 4.18 -10.33
C GLU A 304 -2.78 5.14 -11.18
N GLN A 305 -2.48 6.43 -11.17
CA GLN A 305 -3.16 7.43 -12.00
C GLN A 305 -2.94 7.17 -13.49
N ALA A 306 -1.74 6.78 -13.89
CA ALA A 306 -1.44 6.41 -15.28
C ALA A 306 -2.31 5.24 -15.77
N LEU A 307 -2.69 4.31 -14.89
CA LEU A 307 -3.57 3.18 -15.21
C LEU A 307 -5.06 3.58 -15.26
N CYS A 308 -5.44 4.70 -14.68
CA CYS A 308 -6.82 5.20 -14.72
C CYS A 308 -7.15 6.00 -16.00
N GLY A 309 -6.14 6.36 -16.78
CA GLY A 309 -6.31 7.14 -17.98
C GLY A 309 -6.89 8.53 -17.70
N LYS A 310 -8.10 8.79 -18.19
CA LYS A 310 -8.77 10.11 -18.06
C LYS A 310 -9.54 10.30 -16.75
N ILE A 311 -9.74 9.25 -15.96
CA ILE A 311 -10.46 9.33 -14.68
C ILE A 311 -9.44 9.57 -13.58
N ASN A 312 -9.70 10.52 -12.68
CA ASN A 312 -8.82 10.75 -11.55
C ASN A 312 -9.05 9.70 -10.45
N LEU A 313 -7.97 9.24 -9.82
CA LEU A 313 -8.06 8.30 -8.70
C LEU A 313 -8.97 8.80 -7.59
N SER A 314 -8.89 10.10 -7.25
CA SER A 314 -9.72 10.73 -6.22
C SER A 314 -11.22 10.76 -6.54
N GLU A 315 -11.59 10.56 -7.80
CA GLU A 315 -12.97 10.55 -8.28
C GLU A 315 -13.61 9.15 -8.23
N LEU A 316 -12.78 8.09 -8.32
CA LEU A 316 -13.25 6.71 -8.38
C LEU A 316 -14.20 6.29 -7.25
N PRO A 317 -13.99 6.68 -5.98
CA PRO A 317 -14.89 6.33 -4.89
C PRO A 317 -16.30 6.89 -5.06
N PHE A 318 -16.47 7.95 -5.85
CA PHE A 318 -17.73 8.67 -6.08
C PHE A 318 -18.40 8.34 -7.41
N ILE A 319 -17.88 7.36 -8.13
CA ILE A 319 -18.50 6.76 -9.33
C ILE A 319 -19.23 5.47 -8.93
N SER A 320 -20.34 5.15 -9.60
CA SER A 320 -21.06 3.90 -9.34
C SER A 320 -20.27 2.66 -9.76
N GLN A 321 -20.84 1.49 -9.52
CA GLN A 321 -20.21 0.23 -9.97
C GLN A 321 -20.07 0.10 -11.50
N THR A 322 -20.55 1.04 -12.28
CA THR A 322 -20.32 1.13 -13.74
C THR A 322 -18.83 1.26 -14.07
N VAL A 323 -18.00 1.79 -13.15
CA VAL A 323 -16.54 1.83 -13.28
C VAL A 323 -15.93 0.44 -13.48
N LYS A 324 -16.60 -0.65 -13.11
CA LYS A 324 -16.16 -2.03 -13.39
C LYS A 324 -15.94 -2.31 -14.86
N LYS A 325 -16.58 -1.55 -15.75
CA LYS A 325 -16.44 -1.67 -17.21
C LYS A 325 -15.22 -0.91 -17.75
N GLN A 326 -14.54 -0.12 -16.92
CA GLN A 326 -13.38 0.66 -17.32
C GLN A 326 -12.09 -0.15 -17.16
N ASP A 327 -11.07 0.15 -17.97
CA ASP A 327 -9.80 -0.57 -17.95
C ASP A 327 -9.05 -0.45 -16.63
N CYS A 328 -9.17 0.67 -15.95
CA CYS A 328 -8.56 0.87 -14.63
C CYS A 328 -9.02 -0.17 -13.60
N PHE A 329 -10.25 -0.68 -13.72
CA PHE A 329 -10.77 -1.71 -12.81
C PHE A 329 -10.09 -3.08 -13.01
N LYS A 330 -9.40 -3.32 -14.12
CA LYS A 330 -8.57 -4.51 -14.33
C LYS A 330 -7.32 -4.51 -13.47
N THR A 331 -6.94 -3.34 -12.94
CA THR A 331 -5.79 -3.19 -12.02
C THR A 331 -6.13 -3.75 -10.65
N ILE A 332 -5.33 -4.69 -10.17
CA ILE A 332 -5.60 -5.43 -8.91
C ILE A 332 -5.81 -4.49 -7.72
N ASN A 333 -4.97 -3.47 -7.55
CA ASN A 333 -5.07 -2.58 -6.39
C ASN A 333 -6.32 -1.71 -6.45
N ILE A 334 -6.65 -1.15 -7.61
CA ILE A 334 -7.86 -0.34 -7.81
C ILE A 334 -9.10 -1.19 -7.60
N ASN A 335 -9.15 -2.38 -8.21
CA ASN A 335 -10.26 -3.33 -8.05
C ASN A 335 -10.47 -3.69 -6.58
N ALA A 336 -9.42 -4.12 -5.88
CA ALA A 336 -9.50 -4.52 -4.48
C ALA A 336 -9.94 -3.35 -3.58
N THR A 337 -9.41 -2.16 -3.83
CA THR A 337 -9.75 -0.96 -3.06
C THR A 337 -11.20 -0.54 -3.26
N LEU A 338 -11.69 -0.50 -4.51
CA LEU A 338 -13.09 -0.18 -4.80
C LEU A 338 -14.05 -1.27 -4.33
N THR A 339 -13.66 -2.54 -4.41
CA THR A 339 -14.46 -3.66 -3.87
C THR A 339 -14.63 -3.52 -2.35
N ALA A 340 -13.54 -3.23 -1.63
CA ALA A 340 -13.60 -2.96 -0.19
C ALA A 340 -14.42 -1.69 0.14
N TRP A 341 -14.37 -0.68 -0.72
CA TRP A 341 -15.18 0.53 -0.60
C TRP A 341 -16.67 0.23 -0.71
N TRP A 342 -17.09 -0.53 -1.70
CA TRP A 342 -18.51 -0.93 -1.84
C TRP A 342 -18.96 -1.88 -0.72
N GLU A 343 -18.08 -2.74 -0.21
CA GLU A 343 -18.37 -3.57 0.95
C GLU A 343 -18.58 -2.71 2.21
N PHE A 344 -17.74 -1.69 2.42
CA PHE A 344 -17.91 -0.71 3.49
C PHE A 344 -19.25 0.04 3.39
N LEU A 345 -19.62 0.50 2.19
CA LEU A 345 -20.92 1.15 1.96
C LEU A 345 -22.09 0.20 2.26
N LYS A 346 -21.95 -1.08 1.90
CA LYS A 346 -22.98 -2.10 2.22
C LYS A 346 -23.09 -2.35 3.72
N ILE A 347 -21.97 -2.49 4.42
CA ILE A 347 -21.94 -2.68 5.89
C ILE A 347 -22.58 -1.48 6.60
N SER A 348 -22.28 -0.27 6.16
CA SER A 348 -22.83 0.95 6.71
C SER A 348 -24.26 1.28 6.23
N LYS A 349 -24.86 0.40 5.40
CA LYS A 349 -26.18 0.63 4.77
C LYS A 349 -26.28 1.98 4.05
N SER A 350 -25.18 2.44 3.48
CA SER A 350 -25.04 3.76 2.86
C SER A 350 -24.99 3.64 1.34
N SER A 351 -25.52 4.67 0.65
CA SER A 351 -25.34 4.88 -0.77
C SER A 351 -24.63 6.21 -0.99
N ILE A 352 -23.62 6.23 -1.84
CA ILE A 352 -22.85 7.44 -2.09
C ILE A 352 -23.37 8.26 -3.27
N GLN A 353 -24.22 7.68 -4.10
CA GLN A 353 -24.63 8.30 -5.35
C GLN A 353 -26.12 8.67 -5.40
N PRO A 354 -26.38 9.84 -5.98
CA PRO A 354 -25.48 10.94 -6.29
C PRO A 354 -25.10 11.73 -5.04
N CYS A 355 -23.90 12.32 -4.99
CA CYS A 355 -23.48 13.21 -3.93
C CYS A 355 -22.72 14.41 -4.51
N LYS A 356 -22.49 15.44 -3.69
CA LYS A 356 -21.76 16.66 -4.10
C LYS A 356 -20.41 16.37 -4.73
N MET A 357 -19.71 15.32 -4.26
CA MET A 357 -18.41 14.90 -4.74
C MET A 357 -18.45 14.01 -6.00
N THR A 358 -19.65 13.70 -6.55
CA THR A 358 -19.76 12.92 -7.77
C THR A 358 -19.11 13.67 -8.94
N PRO A 359 -18.11 13.06 -9.63
CA PRO A 359 -17.43 13.72 -10.74
C PRO A 359 -18.34 13.84 -11.96
N ILE A 360 -18.15 14.88 -12.74
CA ILE A 360 -18.93 15.15 -13.95
C ILE A 360 -18.22 14.57 -15.17
N TRP A 361 -16.91 14.83 -15.31
CA TRP A 361 -16.15 14.52 -16.50
C TRP A 361 -15.63 13.10 -16.51
N ASN A 362 -15.62 12.49 -17.70
CA ASN A 362 -15.20 11.11 -17.91
C ASN A 362 -15.91 10.11 -16.98
N ASN A 363 -17.07 10.47 -16.47
CA ASN A 363 -17.87 9.63 -15.59
C ASN A 363 -18.71 8.66 -16.43
N PRO A 364 -18.52 7.33 -16.27
CA PRO A 364 -19.30 6.32 -17.01
C PRO A 364 -20.80 6.34 -16.66
N ASP A 365 -21.19 7.08 -15.65
CA ASP A 365 -22.59 7.31 -15.29
C ASP A 365 -23.23 8.48 -16.06
N ILE A 366 -22.43 9.37 -16.66
CA ILE A 366 -22.89 10.60 -17.32
C ILE A 366 -22.49 10.53 -18.80
N LEU A 367 -23.44 10.14 -19.64
CA LEU A 367 -23.17 9.83 -21.05
C LEU A 367 -24.03 10.68 -21.99
N ILE A 368 -23.42 11.16 -23.10
CA ILE A 368 -24.10 11.68 -24.27
C ILE A 368 -23.86 10.71 -25.43
N ASN A 369 -24.92 10.23 -26.06
CA ASN A 369 -24.83 9.27 -27.17
C ASN A 369 -23.90 8.08 -26.84
N LYS A 370 -24.03 7.50 -25.64
CA LYS A 370 -23.23 6.38 -25.10
C LYS A 370 -21.73 6.71 -24.91
N LYS A 371 -21.30 7.96 -25.04
CA LYS A 371 -19.92 8.40 -24.76
C LYS A 371 -19.86 9.22 -23.49
N MET A 372 -18.80 9.01 -22.70
CA MET A 372 -18.52 9.84 -21.54
C MET A 372 -18.28 11.29 -21.96
N ILE A 373 -18.84 12.23 -21.22
CA ILE A 373 -18.71 13.65 -21.52
C ILE A 373 -17.44 14.24 -20.93
N HIS A 374 -16.87 15.19 -21.66
CA HIS A 374 -15.76 16.00 -21.20
C HIS A 374 -15.79 17.34 -21.96
N PHE A 375 -16.01 18.43 -21.21
CA PHE A 375 -15.96 19.79 -21.73
C PHE A 375 -14.70 20.49 -21.17
N PRO A 376 -13.63 20.63 -21.99
CA PRO A 376 -12.35 21.16 -21.50
C PRO A 376 -12.46 22.57 -20.92
N ALA A 377 -13.26 23.44 -21.52
CA ALA A 377 -13.47 24.81 -21.04
C ALA A 377 -14.12 24.84 -19.62
N TRP A 378 -15.06 23.95 -19.36
CA TRP A 378 -15.70 23.83 -18.05
C TRP A 378 -14.71 23.33 -17.00
N GLN A 379 -13.89 22.34 -17.36
CA GLN A 379 -12.88 21.82 -16.44
C GLN A 379 -11.80 22.86 -16.13
N ALA A 380 -11.37 23.63 -17.14
CA ALA A 380 -10.44 24.74 -16.97
C ALA A 380 -11.04 25.87 -16.11
N GLY A 381 -12.35 26.12 -16.24
CA GLY A 381 -13.13 27.03 -15.38
C GLY A 381 -13.36 26.53 -13.95
N GLY A 382 -12.76 25.38 -13.54
CA GLY A 382 -12.80 24.86 -12.19
C GLY A 382 -13.99 23.94 -11.90
N ILE A 383 -14.86 23.65 -12.85
CA ILE A 383 -16.01 22.77 -12.68
C ILE A 383 -15.54 21.32 -12.81
N LYS A 384 -15.65 20.54 -11.72
CA LYS A 384 -15.19 19.13 -11.67
C LYS A 384 -16.26 18.17 -11.14
N GLN A 385 -17.06 18.61 -10.17
CA GLN A 385 -17.99 17.78 -9.38
C GLN A 385 -19.37 18.41 -9.35
N LEU A 386 -20.38 17.65 -8.97
CA LEU A 386 -21.78 18.12 -8.93
C LEU A 386 -21.98 19.36 -8.04
N GLU A 387 -21.19 19.52 -6.97
CA GLU A 387 -21.27 20.71 -6.09
C GLU A 387 -21.01 22.03 -6.82
N HIS A 388 -20.25 22.02 -7.92
CA HIS A 388 -19.94 23.23 -8.70
C HIS A 388 -21.10 23.67 -9.60
N ILE A 389 -22.03 22.77 -9.90
CA ILE A 389 -23.15 23.02 -10.83
C ILE A 389 -24.53 22.86 -10.18
N ILE A 390 -24.61 22.26 -8.98
CA ILE A 390 -25.84 22.13 -8.21
C ILE A 390 -25.68 22.95 -6.93
N ILE A 391 -26.39 24.08 -6.89
CA ILE A 391 -26.37 25.06 -5.79
C ILE A 391 -27.78 25.14 -5.25
N ASP A 392 -27.96 24.98 -3.95
CA ASP A 392 -29.26 25.07 -3.27
C ASP A 392 -30.38 24.28 -3.96
N ARG A 393 -30.10 23.01 -4.29
CA ARG A 393 -31.00 22.08 -4.97
C ARG A 393 -31.49 22.54 -6.35
N ARG A 394 -30.77 23.47 -6.98
CA ARG A 394 -31.01 23.88 -8.36
C ARG A 394 -29.75 23.75 -9.19
N PHE A 395 -29.91 23.57 -10.49
CA PHE A 395 -28.81 23.63 -11.45
C PHE A 395 -28.42 25.12 -11.64
N ILE A 396 -27.11 25.39 -11.64
CA ILE A 396 -26.57 26.72 -11.87
C ILE A 396 -27.18 27.34 -13.14
N THR A 397 -27.49 28.62 -13.15
CA THR A 397 -28.02 29.31 -14.34
C THR A 397 -26.89 29.59 -15.32
N SER A 398 -27.21 29.81 -16.59
CA SER A 398 -26.21 30.17 -17.61
C SER A 398 -25.50 31.48 -17.31
N GLN A 399 -26.20 32.45 -16.69
CA GLN A 399 -25.61 33.71 -16.27
C GLN A 399 -24.61 33.50 -15.12
N GLU A 400 -24.99 32.77 -14.07
CA GLU A 400 -24.08 32.43 -12.96
C GLU A 400 -22.87 31.63 -13.43
N LEU A 401 -23.04 30.78 -14.44
CA LEU A 401 -21.95 30.01 -15.05
C LEU A 401 -20.95 30.90 -15.76
N GLN A 402 -21.44 31.88 -16.48
CA GLN A 402 -20.63 32.88 -17.16
C GLN A 402 -19.90 33.78 -16.15
N ASP A 403 -20.63 34.29 -15.14
CA ASP A 403 -20.09 35.24 -14.15
C ASP A 403 -19.02 34.61 -13.26
N LYS A 404 -19.23 33.35 -12.83
CA LYS A 404 -18.32 32.66 -11.89
C LYS A 404 -17.20 31.91 -12.57
N HIS A 405 -17.40 31.35 -13.76
CA HIS A 405 -16.51 30.41 -14.41
C HIS A 405 -16.06 30.83 -15.82
N GLY A 406 -16.60 31.96 -16.33
CA GLY A 406 -16.26 32.46 -17.67
C GLY A 406 -16.75 31.57 -18.83
N ILE A 407 -17.75 30.72 -18.59
CA ILE A 407 -18.23 29.72 -19.55
C ILE A 407 -19.51 30.26 -20.22
N ASN A 408 -19.48 30.37 -21.56
CA ASN A 408 -20.55 30.96 -22.36
C ASN A 408 -21.14 30.03 -23.44
N ASN A 409 -20.85 28.71 -23.37
CA ASN A 409 -21.39 27.75 -24.35
C ASN A 409 -22.78 27.26 -23.94
N PHE A 410 -23.83 27.87 -24.50
CA PHE A 410 -25.21 27.56 -24.18
C PHE A 410 -25.63 26.13 -24.60
N LEU A 411 -25.08 25.58 -25.67
CA LEU A 411 -25.41 24.22 -26.10
C LEU A 411 -24.88 23.18 -25.11
N GLU A 412 -23.60 23.32 -24.70
CA GLU A 412 -23.00 22.43 -23.67
C GLU A 412 -23.77 22.55 -22.34
N TYR A 413 -24.17 23.79 -21.97
CA TYR A 413 -24.98 24.05 -20.78
C TYR A 413 -26.30 23.29 -20.82
N GLN A 414 -27.07 23.37 -21.91
CA GLN A 414 -28.35 22.67 -22.04
C GLN A 414 -28.19 21.17 -22.07
N GLN A 415 -27.16 20.66 -22.74
CA GLN A 415 -26.86 19.23 -22.77
C GLN A 415 -26.56 18.70 -21.37
N LEU A 416 -25.65 19.35 -20.65
CA LEU A 416 -25.26 18.93 -19.29
C LEU A 416 -26.45 19.02 -18.32
N LYS A 417 -27.19 20.15 -18.34
CA LYS A 417 -28.39 20.38 -17.51
C LYS A 417 -29.43 19.29 -17.74
N SER A 418 -29.74 18.97 -18.98
CA SER A 418 -30.73 17.93 -19.34
C SER A 418 -30.34 16.57 -18.76
N ILE A 419 -29.08 16.14 -18.93
CA ILE A 419 -28.59 14.86 -18.47
C ILE A 419 -28.57 14.78 -16.93
N ILE A 420 -28.01 15.80 -16.28
CA ILE A 420 -27.91 15.84 -14.82
C ILE A 420 -29.30 15.85 -14.18
N THR A 421 -30.23 16.65 -14.72
CA THR A 421 -31.62 16.73 -14.23
C THR A 421 -32.36 15.42 -14.42
N LYS A 422 -32.16 14.75 -15.56
CA LYS A 422 -32.82 13.46 -15.85
C LYS A 422 -32.25 12.34 -14.97
N LYS A 423 -30.95 12.34 -14.73
CA LYS A 423 -30.26 11.24 -14.06
C LYS A 423 -30.26 11.36 -12.54
N PHE A 424 -30.07 12.55 -12.01
CA PHE A 424 -29.89 12.79 -10.59
C PHE A 424 -31.09 13.57 -10.01
N LYS A 425 -31.81 12.96 -9.07
CA LYS A 425 -32.93 13.59 -8.36
C LYS A 425 -32.43 14.56 -7.27
N TYR A 426 -31.63 15.56 -7.67
CA TYR A 426 -31.02 16.50 -6.74
C TYR A 426 -31.99 17.52 -6.13
N ARG A 427 -33.20 17.69 -6.69
CA ARG A 427 -34.24 18.59 -6.17
C ARG A 427 -34.80 18.11 -4.83
N ASP A 428 -34.84 16.78 -4.65
CA ASP A 428 -35.43 16.14 -3.48
C ASP A 428 -34.41 15.86 -2.37
N ASN A 429 -33.12 15.94 -2.68
CA ASN A 429 -32.04 15.58 -1.77
C ASN A 429 -30.90 16.60 -1.77
N ASP A 430 -30.29 16.85 -0.61
CA ASP A 430 -29.15 17.77 -0.42
C ASP A 430 -27.84 17.28 -1.05
N LEU A 431 -27.82 16.13 -1.71
CA LEU A 431 -26.63 15.49 -2.27
C LEU A 431 -25.47 15.36 -1.26
N LYS A 432 -25.75 15.36 0.03
CA LYS A 432 -24.72 15.18 1.06
C LYS A 432 -24.21 13.74 1.03
N PRO A 433 -22.90 13.53 1.11
CA PRO A 433 -22.38 12.19 1.34
C PRO A 433 -22.87 11.68 2.70
N PRO A 434 -23.08 10.36 2.87
CA PRO A 434 -23.48 9.79 4.17
C PRO A 434 -22.51 10.17 5.29
N ASP A 435 -23.01 10.34 6.51
CA ASP A 435 -22.20 10.75 7.67
C ASP A 435 -21.01 9.83 7.92
N VAL A 436 -21.18 8.51 7.72
CA VAL A 436 -20.11 7.53 7.85
C VAL A 436 -19.00 7.75 6.83
N VAL A 437 -19.35 8.16 5.61
CA VAL A 437 -18.40 8.50 4.53
C VAL A 437 -17.69 9.80 4.87
N THR A 438 -18.43 10.80 5.32
CA THR A 438 -17.87 12.08 5.77
C THR A 438 -16.91 11.88 6.94
N THR A 439 -17.27 11.03 7.91
CA THR A 439 -16.40 10.66 9.04
C THR A 439 -15.11 10.01 8.55
N LEU A 440 -15.20 9.06 7.62
CA LEU A 440 -14.01 8.38 7.06
C LEU A 440 -13.10 9.37 6.33
N ILE A 441 -13.66 10.22 5.47
CA ILE A 441 -12.88 11.20 4.69
C ILE A 441 -12.15 12.20 5.59
N ASN A 442 -12.77 12.57 6.72
CA ASN A 442 -12.21 13.53 7.67
C ASN A 442 -11.13 12.95 8.60
N PHE A 443 -10.87 11.64 8.57
CA PHE A 443 -9.76 11.08 9.36
C PHE A 443 -8.43 11.70 8.94
N SER A 444 -7.63 12.13 9.92
CA SER A 444 -6.23 12.51 9.68
C SER A 444 -5.42 11.30 9.26
N MET A 445 -4.34 11.52 8.51
CA MET A 445 -3.46 10.45 8.02
C MET A 445 -2.68 9.74 9.14
N ASN A 446 -2.64 10.30 10.36
CA ASN A 446 -2.01 9.67 11.51
C ASN A 446 -2.91 8.56 12.09
N LYS A 447 -2.35 7.36 12.32
CA LYS A 447 -3.03 6.17 12.87
C LYS A 447 -4.31 5.79 12.09
N THR A 448 -4.34 6.05 10.79
CA THR A 448 -5.52 5.87 9.93
C THR A 448 -6.09 4.47 10.00
N LEU A 449 -5.23 3.44 9.93
CA LEU A 449 -5.65 2.03 10.03
C LEU A 449 -6.49 1.77 11.27
N SER A 450 -6.03 2.23 12.44
CA SER A 450 -6.73 2.01 13.70
C SER A 450 -8.07 2.75 13.76
N LYS A 451 -8.16 3.94 13.17
CA LYS A 451 -9.40 4.73 13.11
C LYS A 451 -10.45 4.05 12.22
N ILE A 452 -10.03 3.61 11.03
CA ILE A 452 -10.93 2.89 10.09
C ILE A 452 -11.37 1.56 10.69
N TYR A 453 -10.44 0.80 11.29
CA TYR A 453 -10.78 -0.46 11.95
C TYR A 453 -11.83 -0.27 13.05
N LYS A 454 -11.66 0.74 13.92
CA LYS A 454 -12.64 1.06 14.96
C LYS A 454 -14.00 1.44 14.36
N LEU A 455 -14.01 2.24 13.28
CA LEU A 455 -15.26 2.59 12.58
C LEU A 455 -15.98 1.34 12.09
N LEU A 456 -15.26 0.40 11.43
CA LEU A 456 -15.83 -0.86 10.97
C LEU A 456 -16.37 -1.73 12.11
N CYS A 457 -15.65 -1.83 13.22
CA CYS A 457 -16.10 -2.60 14.40
C CYS A 457 -17.36 -1.97 15.03
N ASN A 458 -17.47 -0.65 15.07
CA ASN A 458 -18.66 0.01 15.59
C ASN A 458 -19.88 -0.21 14.68
N LEU A 459 -19.70 -0.23 13.36
CA LEU A 459 -20.76 -0.56 12.40
C LEU A 459 -21.25 -2.01 12.56
N ASP A 460 -20.35 -2.96 12.81
CA ASP A 460 -20.69 -4.35 13.07
C ASP A 460 -21.42 -4.55 14.41
N ASN A 461 -21.13 -3.71 15.42
CA ASN A 461 -21.70 -3.79 16.77
C ASN A 461 -23.05 -3.06 16.93
N ASN A 462 -23.43 -2.20 15.99
CA ASN A 462 -24.76 -1.57 15.95
C ASN A 462 -25.92 -2.56 15.71
N ILE A 463 -25.63 -3.85 15.59
CA ILE A 463 -26.59 -4.91 15.79
C ILE A 463 -26.71 -5.05 17.32
N SER A 464 -27.78 -4.51 17.92
CA SER A 464 -28.12 -4.63 19.33
C SER A 464 -27.72 -6.02 19.87
N LEU A 465 -26.89 -6.03 20.92
CA LEU A 465 -26.75 -7.24 21.72
C LEU A 465 -28.19 -7.65 22.09
N PRO A 466 -28.58 -8.91 21.92
CA PRO A 466 -29.86 -9.33 22.46
C PRO A 466 -29.81 -8.97 23.94
N THR A 467 -30.72 -8.11 24.38
CA THR A 467 -30.99 -7.90 25.81
C THR A 467 -31.11 -9.28 26.42
N THR A 468 -30.20 -9.63 27.32
CA THR A 468 -30.32 -10.91 28.03
C THR A 468 -31.56 -10.82 28.88
N LYS A 469 -32.20 -11.97 29.16
CA LYS A 469 -33.35 -12.04 30.11
C LYS A 469 -33.08 -11.30 31.42
N TRP A 470 -31.79 -11.15 31.78
CA TRP A 470 -31.29 -10.48 32.99
C TRP A 470 -31.33 -8.92 32.89
N ASP A 471 -31.26 -8.33 31.68
CA ASP A 471 -31.34 -6.87 31.53
C ASP A 471 -32.78 -6.37 31.76
N ALA A 472 -33.77 -7.25 31.57
CA ALA A 472 -35.19 -6.95 31.88
C ALA A 472 -35.49 -7.05 33.40
N ASP A 473 -34.76 -7.85 34.14
CA ASP A 473 -34.97 -8.06 35.56
C ASP A 473 -34.16 -7.08 36.44
N LEU A 474 -33.17 -6.35 35.85
CA LEU A 474 -32.33 -5.36 36.57
C LEU A 474 -32.73 -3.89 36.31
N SER A 475 -33.78 -3.66 35.53
CA SER A 475 -34.38 -2.30 35.37
C SER A 475 -35.37 -2.06 36.51
N ILE A 476 -34.85 -1.91 37.71
CA ILE A 476 -35.57 -1.34 38.88
C ILE A 476 -35.08 0.08 39.08
#